data_d36849911adf168f630718363f592128
#
_entry.id   d36849911adf168f630718363f592128
#
_cell.length_a   1.000
_cell.length_b   1.000
_cell.length_c   1.000
_cell.angle_alpha   90.00
_cell.angle_beta   90.00
_cell.angle_gamma   90.00
#
_symmetry.space_group_name_H-M   'P 1'
#
loop_
_entity.id
_entity.type
_entity.pdbx_description
1 polymer ?
#
loop_
_entity_poly.entity_id
_entity_poly.type
_entity_poly.pdbx_seq_one_letter_code
_entity_poly.pdbx_strand_id
1 'polypeptide(L)'
;MEFARVERDEHLLIVTIDRPRAMNALHRAASDELDEVWTRFEADPDLRVAILTGAGDRSFSAGYDMREPAPPGEARGGGFLAHRHPRGLGGLTLRYGMSKPLIAAVNGFALGGGLELALACDVIVAAEHAEFGFPEPRVGRMALEGGMHRLARHIPLKIAMGMLLTGRRISAPEAYRLGLANEVVALAELLPAARRWAAEMLQCAPLSVQATKEAVTAGLDLPLPTAVALIPPTMARALVSDDQVEGVDAFREKRPPRWSGR
;
A
#
# COMPACT_ATOMS: atom_id res chain seq x y z
N MET A 1 -13.46 -12.36 -10.61
CA MET A 1 -12.86 -12.40 -9.27
C MET A 1 -14.00 -12.51 -8.27
N GLU A 2 -13.77 -13.19 -7.16
CA GLU A 2 -14.81 -13.44 -6.15
C GLU A 2 -14.71 -12.47 -4.97
N PHE A 3 -13.49 -12.06 -4.61
CA PHE A 3 -13.19 -11.31 -3.39
C PHE A 3 -12.67 -9.89 -3.66
N ALA A 4 -12.38 -9.58 -4.92
CA ALA A 4 -11.94 -8.26 -5.34
C ALA A 4 -12.61 -7.82 -6.63
N ARG A 5 -12.82 -6.52 -6.78
CA ARG A 5 -13.15 -5.88 -8.07
C ARG A 5 -11.93 -5.14 -8.58
N VAL A 6 -11.69 -5.26 -9.87
CA VAL A 6 -10.56 -4.62 -10.53
C VAL A 6 -11.07 -3.79 -11.70
N GLU A 7 -10.72 -2.51 -11.70
CA GLU A 7 -11.05 -1.57 -12.76
C GLU A 7 -9.74 -1.02 -13.34
N ARG A 8 -9.64 -0.99 -14.66
CA ARG A 8 -8.52 -0.37 -15.38
C ARG A 8 -9.00 0.93 -16.00
N ASP A 9 -8.23 1.99 -15.77
CA ASP A 9 -8.44 3.31 -16.36
C ASP A 9 -7.10 3.78 -16.95
N GLU A 10 -6.89 3.55 -18.24
CA GLU A 10 -5.61 3.78 -18.94
C GLU A 10 -4.42 3.14 -18.21
N HIS A 11 -3.59 3.95 -17.54
CA HIS A 11 -2.41 3.54 -16.79
C HIS A 11 -2.66 3.31 -15.30
N LEU A 12 -3.89 3.50 -14.84
CA LEU A 12 -4.31 3.35 -13.45
C LEU A 12 -5.05 2.02 -13.26
N LEU A 13 -4.73 1.29 -12.20
CA LEU A 13 -5.47 0.15 -11.70
C LEU A 13 -6.19 0.51 -10.41
N ILE A 14 -7.48 0.23 -10.32
CA ILE A 14 -8.23 0.38 -9.07
C ILE A 14 -8.63 -1.01 -8.59
N VAL A 15 -8.18 -1.36 -7.39
CA VAL A 15 -8.43 -2.64 -6.73
C VAL A 15 -9.31 -2.39 -5.51
N THR A 16 -10.50 -2.97 -5.53
CA THR A 16 -11.45 -2.88 -4.42
C THR A 16 -11.57 -4.23 -3.74
N ILE A 17 -11.20 -4.34 -2.47
CA ILE A 17 -11.50 -5.52 -1.65
C ILE A 17 -13.02 -5.60 -1.49
N ASP A 18 -13.66 -6.67 -1.99
CA ASP A 18 -15.13 -6.75 -2.05
C ASP A 18 -15.69 -7.85 -1.14
N ARG A 19 -15.52 -7.64 0.16
CA ARG A 19 -16.07 -8.49 1.23
C ARG A 19 -16.75 -7.64 2.32
N PRO A 20 -17.69 -6.71 1.98
CA PRO A 20 -18.22 -5.74 2.94
C PRO A 20 -18.95 -6.39 4.13
N ARG A 21 -19.59 -7.56 3.94
CA ARG A 21 -20.22 -8.34 5.03
C ARG A 21 -19.22 -8.86 6.06
N ALA A 22 -17.96 -8.97 5.68
CA ALA A 22 -16.85 -9.36 6.54
C ALA A 22 -15.95 -8.17 6.93
N MET A 23 -16.42 -6.93 6.78
CA MET A 23 -15.61 -5.71 6.99
C MET A 23 -14.33 -5.72 6.14
N ASN A 24 -14.40 -6.29 4.93
CA ASN A 24 -13.27 -6.45 4.00
C ASN A 24 -12.07 -7.20 4.62
N ALA A 25 -12.32 -8.06 5.61
CA ALA A 25 -11.31 -8.97 6.15
C ALA A 25 -10.92 -10.02 5.10
N LEU A 26 -9.65 -10.43 5.11
CA LEU A 26 -9.07 -11.32 4.12
C LEU A 26 -8.77 -12.69 4.72
N HIS A 27 -9.31 -13.73 4.08
CA HIS A 27 -8.92 -15.12 4.27
C HIS A 27 -7.89 -15.52 3.19
N ARG A 28 -7.39 -16.75 3.24
CA ARG A 28 -6.34 -17.24 2.34
C ARG A 28 -6.71 -17.07 0.87
N ALA A 29 -7.89 -17.54 0.46
CA ALA A 29 -8.31 -17.46 -0.95
C ALA A 29 -8.42 -16.01 -1.47
N ALA A 30 -8.88 -15.07 -0.61
CA ALA A 30 -8.90 -13.65 -0.97
C ALA A 30 -7.49 -13.06 -1.11
N SER A 31 -6.54 -13.52 -0.28
CA SER A 31 -5.13 -13.09 -0.38
C SER A 31 -4.47 -13.66 -1.63
N ASP A 32 -4.76 -14.92 -1.99
CA ASP A 32 -4.26 -15.55 -3.21
C ASP A 32 -4.80 -14.82 -4.46
N GLU A 33 -6.09 -14.45 -4.48
CA GLU A 33 -6.71 -13.69 -5.58
C GLU A 33 -6.08 -12.31 -5.75
N LEU A 34 -5.87 -11.58 -4.64
CA LEU A 34 -5.20 -10.28 -4.67
C LEU A 34 -3.72 -10.40 -5.08
N ASP A 35 -3.02 -11.45 -4.69
CA ASP A 35 -1.64 -11.71 -5.11
C ASP A 35 -1.51 -11.84 -6.63
N GLU A 36 -2.48 -12.51 -7.27
CA GLU A 36 -2.54 -12.58 -8.74
C GLU A 36 -2.75 -11.19 -9.36
N VAL A 37 -3.61 -10.35 -8.75
CA VAL A 37 -3.83 -8.97 -9.22
C VAL A 37 -2.52 -8.19 -9.20
N TRP A 38 -1.81 -8.22 -8.08
CA TRP A 38 -0.55 -7.50 -7.96
C TRP A 38 0.54 -8.04 -8.88
N THR A 39 0.57 -9.35 -9.10
CA THR A 39 1.53 -9.98 -10.03
C THR A 39 1.28 -9.53 -11.48
N ARG A 40 0.01 -9.46 -11.89
CA ARG A 40 -0.37 -8.93 -13.21
C ARG A 40 -0.10 -7.43 -13.31
N PHE A 41 -0.38 -6.66 -12.26
CA PHE A 41 -0.07 -5.23 -12.21
C PHE A 41 1.43 -4.95 -12.39
N GLU A 42 2.29 -5.69 -11.70
CA GLU A 42 3.75 -5.55 -11.84
C GLU A 42 4.22 -5.88 -13.26
N ALA A 43 3.67 -6.93 -13.86
CA ALA A 43 4.07 -7.43 -15.17
C ALA A 43 3.55 -6.57 -16.35
N ASP A 44 2.44 -5.85 -16.19
CA ASP A 44 1.83 -5.06 -17.27
C ASP A 44 2.55 -3.70 -17.43
N PRO A 45 3.31 -3.46 -18.53
CA PRO A 45 4.06 -2.22 -18.72
C PRO A 45 3.16 -0.97 -18.86
N ASP A 46 1.91 -1.16 -19.25
CA ASP A 46 0.96 -0.06 -19.43
C ASP A 46 0.34 0.41 -18.11
N LEU A 47 0.33 -0.45 -17.08
CA LEU A 47 -0.13 -0.06 -15.76
C LEU A 47 1.02 0.56 -14.95
N ARG A 48 0.82 1.77 -14.45
CA ARG A 48 1.87 2.59 -13.82
C ARG A 48 1.60 2.92 -12.36
N VAL A 49 0.32 3.03 -11.95
CA VAL A 49 -0.10 3.36 -10.58
C VAL A 49 -1.28 2.47 -10.21
N ALA A 50 -1.41 2.09 -8.92
CA ALA A 50 -2.61 1.42 -8.44
C ALA A 50 -3.20 2.11 -7.20
N ILE A 51 -4.54 2.07 -7.10
CA ILE A 51 -5.30 2.45 -5.92
C ILE A 51 -5.88 1.19 -5.30
N LEU A 52 -5.71 1.01 -3.99
CA LEU A 52 -6.35 -0.02 -3.19
C LEU A 52 -7.41 0.61 -2.29
N THR A 53 -8.62 0.07 -2.28
CA THR A 53 -9.73 0.51 -1.41
C THR A 53 -10.60 -0.66 -0.96
N GLY A 54 -11.54 -0.43 -0.05
CA GLY A 54 -12.51 -1.41 0.40
C GLY A 54 -13.91 -1.12 -0.17
N ALA A 55 -14.72 -2.15 -0.40
CA ALA A 55 -16.11 -1.99 -0.78
C ALA A 55 -16.95 -1.45 0.39
N GLY A 56 -17.90 -0.56 0.08
CA GLY A 56 -18.80 0.07 1.04
C GLY A 56 -18.16 1.28 1.73
N ASP A 57 -18.76 1.69 2.84
CA ASP A 57 -18.45 2.93 3.57
C ASP A 57 -17.89 2.69 4.98
N ARG A 58 -17.84 1.43 5.43
CA ARG A 58 -17.53 1.11 6.82
C ARG A 58 -16.08 0.72 7.06
N SER A 59 -15.45 0.05 6.11
CA SER A 59 -14.13 -0.52 6.31
C SER A 59 -13.33 -0.58 5.03
N PHE A 60 -12.10 -0.13 5.10
CA PHE A 60 -11.07 -0.45 4.14
C PHE A 60 -10.72 -1.94 4.25
N SER A 61 -10.28 -2.37 5.41
CA SER A 61 -10.11 -3.77 5.77
C SER A 61 -9.95 -3.93 7.28
N ALA A 62 -10.59 -4.96 7.85
CA ALA A 62 -10.39 -5.36 9.24
C ALA A 62 -9.23 -6.38 9.41
N GLY A 63 -8.43 -6.62 8.37
CA GLY A 63 -7.27 -7.50 8.40
C GLY A 63 -7.62 -8.96 8.16
N TYR A 64 -7.03 -9.87 8.94
CA TYR A 64 -7.31 -11.30 8.82
C TYR A 64 -8.75 -11.65 9.18
N ASP A 65 -9.39 -12.52 8.37
CA ASP A 65 -10.70 -13.07 8.70
C ASP A 65 -10.55 -14.13 9.82
N MET A 66 -10.79 -13.70 11.05
CA MET A 66 -10.65 -14.57 12.24
C MET A 66 -11.70 -15.70 12.31
N ARG A 67 -12.67 -15.73 11.40
CA ARG A 67 -13.65 -16.82 11.28
C ARG A 67 -13.11 -17.98 10.44
N GLU A 68 -12.03 -17.76 9.71
CA GLU A 68 -11.34 -18.84 9.00
C GLU A 68 -10.75 -19.81 10.02
N PRO A 69 -11.12 -21.10 9.96
CA PRO A 69 -10.58 -22.08 10.90
C PRO A 69 -9.06 -22.20 10.74
N ALA A 70 -8.35 -22.30 11.85
CA ALA A 70 -6.94 -22.64 11.79
C ALA A 70 -6.77 -24.03 11.13
N PRO A 71 -5.74 -24.22 10.30
CA PRO A 71 -5.46 -25.53 9.73
C PRO A 71 -5.33 -26.62 10.82
N PRO A 72 -5.73 -27.87 10.51
CA PRO A 72 -5.65 -28.96 11.48
C PRO A 72 -4.24 -29.10 12.07
N GLY A 73 -4.16 -29.16 13.40
CA GLY A 73 -2.87 -29.26 14.13
C GLY A 73 -2.25 -27.92 14.54
N GLU A 74 -2.82 -26.78 14.14
CA GLU A 74 -2.20 -25.46 14.29
C GLU A 74 -2.85 -24.53 15.32
N ALA A 75 -3.76 -25.04 16.11
CA ALA A 75 -4.49 -24.25 17.11
C ALA A 75 -3.60 -23.55 18.18
N ARG A 76 -2.29 -23.79 18.18
CA ARG A 76 -1.33 -23.18 19.12
C ARG A 76 -0.12 -22.58 18.37
N GLY A 77 -0.23 -21.31 18.03
CA GLY A 77 0.89 -20.36 17.86
C GLY A 77 1.94 -20.56 16.74
N GLY A 78 2.30 -21.77 16.38
CA GLY A 78 3.33 -22.01 15.34
C GLY A 78 2.81 -21.98 13.91
N GLY A 79 1.54 -22.32 13.74
CA GLY A 79 0.91 -22.49 12.43
C GLY A 79 0.77 -21.21 11.63
N PHE A 80 0.52 -20.06 12.29
CA PHE A 80 0.37 -18.78 11.57
C PHE A 80 1.58 -18.46 10.68
N LEU A 81 2.80 -18.57 11.20
CA LEU A 81 4.01 -18.26 10.45
C LEU A 81 4.29 -19.30 9.35
N ALA A 82 3.95 -20.58 9.61
CA ALA A 82 4.15 -21.67 8.64
C ALA A 82 3.19 -21.58 7.45
N HIS A 83 1.96 -21.07 7.67
CA HIS A 83 0.92 -20.96 6.63
C HIS A 83 0.66 -19.53 6.15
N ARG A 84 1.48 -18.57 6.60
CA ARG A 84 1.42 -17.21 6.10
C ARG A 84 1.63 -17.20 4.57
N HIS A 85 0.83 -16.38 3.86
CA HIS A 85 1.06 -16.19 2.43
C HIS A 85 2.49 -15.66 2.18
N PRO A 86 3.24 -16.17 1.20
CA PRO A 86 4.64 -15.77 0.96
C PRO A 86 4.83 -14.25 0.77
N ARG A 87 3.81 -13.58 0.16
CA ARG A 87 3.79 -12.12 -0.03
C ARG A 87 2.91 -11.39 0.99
N GLY A 88 2.56 -12.07 2.09
CA GLY A 88 1.77 -11.53 3.19
C GLY A 88 0.29 -11.38 2.89
N LEU A 89 -0.42 -10.72 3.80
CA LEU A 89 -1.87 -10.49 3.69
C LEU A 89 -2.19 -9.73 2.40
N GLY A 90 -3.22 -10.20 1.69
CA GLY A 90 -3.62 -9.63 0.40
C GLY A 90 -2.54 -9.69 -0.67
N GLY A 91 -1.54 -10.60 -0.54
CA GLY A 91 -0.42 -10.69 -1.46
C GLY A 91 0.45 -9.44 -1.53
N LEU A 92 0.35 -8.53 -0.55
CA LEU A 92 0.92 -7.19 -0.60
C LEU A 92 1.80 -6.84 0.59
N THR A 93 1.41 -7.18 1.81
CA THR A 93 2.10 -6.68 3.02
C THR A 93 3.58 -7.08 3.12
N LEU A 94 3.97 -8.18 2.50
CA LEU A 94 5.36 -8.67 2.41
C LEU A 94 5.88 -8.74 0.96
N ARG A 95 5.22 -8.06 0.03
CA ARG A 95 5.67 -7.93 -1.35
C ARG A 95 6.75 -6.84 -1.44
N TYR A 96 7.95 -7.19 -1.00
CA TYR A 96 9.11 -6.31 -1.13
C TYR A 96 9.54 -6.23 -2.60
N GLY A 97 9.94 -5.04 -3.03
CA GLY A 97 10.45 -4.82 -4.39
C GLY A 97 9.40 -4.39 -5.43
N MET A 98 8.13 -4.19 -5.04
CA MET A 98 7.16 -3.54 -5.93
C MET A 98 7.57 -2.09 -6.18
N SER A 99 8.08 -1.81 -7.38
CA SER A 99 8.55 -0.47 -7.75
C SER A 99 7.43 0.48 -8.19
N LYS A 100 6.29 -0.04 -8.67
CA LYS A 100 5.15 0.78 -9.08
C LYS A 100 4.44 1.38 -7.86
N PRO A 101 4.03 2.66 -7.91
CA PRO A 101 3.35 3.33 -6.80
C PRO A 101 2.00 2.72 -6.46
N LEU A 102 1.68 2.71 -5.16
CA LEU A 102 0.41 2.26 -4.60
C LEU A 102 -0.19 3.35 -3.72
N ILE A 103 -1.48 3.59 -3.88
CA ILE A 103 -2.26 4.53 -3.07
C ILE A 103 -3.32 3.73 -2.29
N ALA A 104 -3.36 3.87 -0.98
CA ALA A 104 -4.45 3.38 -0.17
C ALA A 104 -5.55 4.46 -0.06
N ALA A 105 -6.74 4.19 -0.58
CA ALA A 105 -7.93 5.00 -0.38
C ALA A 105 -8.75 4.38 0.77
N VAL A 106 -8.54 4.89 1.98
CA VAL A 106 -9.05 4.30 3.22
C VAL A 106 -10.45 4.81 3.51
N ASN A 107 -11.47 4.03 3.13
CA ASN A 107 -12.88 4.37 3.19
C ASN A 107 -13.56 4.09 4.55
N GLY A 108 -12.81 3.79 5.61
CA GLY A 108 -13.34 3.48 6.93
C GLY A 108 -12.30 2.82 7.81
N PHE A 109 -12.65 1.75 8.53
CA PHE A 109 -11.71 1.07 9.41
C PHE A 109 -10.54 0.44 8.64
N ALA A 110 -9.32 0.80 9.01
CA ALA A 110 -8.07 0.13 8.65
C ALA A 110 -7.48 -0.47 9.94
N LEU A 111 -7.81 -1.73 10.24
CA LEU A 111 -7.49 -2.35 11.52
C LEU A 111 -6.66 -3.62 11.33
N GLY A 112 -5.68 -3.79 12.21
CA GLY A 112 -4.81 -4.96 12.17
C GLY A 112 -4.13 -5.11 10.82
N GLY A 113 -4.23 -6.28 10.20
CA GLY A 113 -3.74 -6.52 8.85
C GLY A 113 -4.27 -5.52 7.80
N GLY A 114 -5.44 -4.89 8.05
CA GLY A 114 -5.95 -3.82 7.19
C GLY A 114 -5.10 -2.54 7.27
N LEU A 115 -4.61 -2.19 8.45
CA LEU A 115 -3.63 -1.11 8.57
C LEU A 115 -2.27 -1.53 7.99
N GLU A 116 -1.88 -2.81 8.11
CA GLU A 116 -0.66 -3.32 7.49
C GLU A 116 -0.71 -3.20 5.95
N LEU A 117 -1.88 -3.43 5.34
CA LEU A 117 -2.11 -3.20 3.90
C LEU A 117 -1.97 -1.71 3.53
N ALA A 118 -2.58 -0.82 4.31
CA ALA A 118 -2.47 0.63 4.08
C ALA A 118 -1.02 1.10 4.21
N LEU A 119 -0.28 0.60 5.23
CA LEU A 119 1.15 0.89 5.43
C LEU A 119 2.08 0.26 4.37
N ALA A 120 1.60 -0.69 3.58
CA ALA A 120 2.34 -1.24 2.45
C ALA A 120 2.18 -0.38 1.17
N CYS A 121 1.22 0.55 1.15
CA CYS A 121 1.07 1.55 0.11
C CYS A 121 1.97 2.76 0.35
N ASP A 122 2.26 3.52 -0.71
CA ASP A 122 3.17 4.68 -0.66
C ASP A 122 2.48 5.97 -0.21
N VAL A 123 1.18 6.08 -0.51
CA VAL A 123 0.33 7.23 -0.18
C VAL A 123 -0.94 6.73 0.47
N ILE A 124 -1.40 7.41 1.52
CA ILE A 124 -2.67 7.13 2.19
C ILE A 124 -3.58 8.35 2.09
N VAL A 125 -4.70 8.20 1.39
CA VAL A 125 -5.82 9.15 1.40
C VAL A 125 -6.92 8.53 2.25
N ALA A 126 -7.48 9.26 3.21
CA ALA A 126 -8.44 8.72 4.16
C ALA A 126 -9.77 9.48 4.14
N ALA A 127 -10.87 8.77 4.30
CA ALA A 127 -12.15 9.40 4.63
C ALA A 127 -12.11 9.98 6.05
N GLU A 128 -12.81 11.11 6.29
CA GLU A 128 -12.82 11.82 7.58
C GLU A 128 -13.18 10.93 8.78
N HIS A 129 -14.06 9.93 8.56
CA HIS A 129 -14.50 8.98 9.59
C HIS A 129 -13.62 7.74 9.72
N ALA A 130 -12.55 7.63 8.92
CA ALA A 130 -11.67 6.47 8.97
C ALA A 130 -10.91 6.40 10.31
N GLU A 131 -10.67 5.17 10.77
CA GLU A 131 -9.91 4.88 11.96
C GLU A 131 -8.79 3.87 11.67
N PHE A 132 -7.64 4.11 12.27
CA PHE A 132 -6.44 3.31 12.12
C PHE A 132 -6.03 2.69 13.46
N GLY A 133 -5.64 1.42 13.48
CA GLY A 133 -5.18 0.80 14.72
C GLY A 133 -4.75 -0.65 14.60
N PHE A 134 -4.04 -1.09 15.62
CA PHE A 134 -3.58 -2.47 15.79
C PHE A 134 -4.23 -3.09 17.02
N PRO A 135 -5.48 -3.64 16.91
CA PRO A 135 -6.20 -4.20 18.06
C PRO A 135 -5.67 -5.57 18.49
N GLU A 136 -4.68 -6.14 17.82
CA GLU A 136 -4.14 -7.48 18.03
C GLU A 136 -3.81 -7.79 19.50
N PRO A 137 -3.19 -6.90 20.30
CA PRO A 137 -2.88 -7.20 21.70
C PRO A 137 -4.12 -7.51 22.55
N ARG A 138 -5.29 -6.96 22.19
CA ARG A 138 -6.55 -7.18 22.89
C ARG A 138 -7.12 -8.60 22.69
N VAL A 139 -6.59 -9.31 21.71
CA VAL A 139 -6.96 -10.70 21.39
C VAL A 139 -5.76 -11.66 21.46
N GLY A 140 -4.67 -11.24 22.12
CA GLY A 140 -3.47 -12.05 22.33
C GLY A 140 -2.66 -12.30 21.06
N ARG A 141 -2.74 -11.37 20.07
CA ARG A 141 -2.01 -11.44 18.81
C ARG A 141 -1.06 -10.26 18.64
N MET A 142 -0.35 -10.25 17.53
CA MET A 142 0.61 -9.20 17.13
C MET A 142 0.43 -8.87 15.64
N ALA A 143 0.80 -7.65 15.22
CA ALA A 143 0.78 -7.21 13.83
C ALA A 143 2.03 -7.76 13.09
N LEU A 144 1.94 -9.00 12.61
CA LEU A 144 3.08 -9.77 12.09
C LEU A 144 3.38 -9.56 10.60
N GLU A 145 2.53 -8.83 9.90
CA GLU A 145 2.67 -8.54 8.48
C GLU A 145 3.45 -7.23 8.20
N GLY A 146 4.29 -6.87 9.16
CA GLY A 146 5.15 -5.67 9.09
C GLY A 146 4.60 -4.46 9.83
N GLY A 147 3.39 -4.51 10.39
CA GLY A 147 2.74 -3.37 11.05
C GLY A 147 3.54 -2.79 12.19
N MET A 148 4.11 -3.63 13.07
CA MET A 148 4.94 -3.18 14.18
C MET A 148 6.16 -2.38 13.70
N HIS A 149 6.75 -2.79 12.60
CA HIS A 149 7.97 -2.17 12.07
C HIS A 149 7.68 -0.93 11.23
N ARG A 150 6.65 -1.01 10.34
CA ARG A 150 6.27 0.12 9.49
C ARG A 150 5.69 1.27 10.29
N LEU A 151 4.77 1.01 11.23
CA LEU A 151 4.16 2.09 12.00
C LEU A 151 5.22 2.91 12.76
N ALA A 152 6.19 2.23 13.40
CA ALA A 152 7.28 2.88 14.13
C ALA A 152 8.26 3.67 13.26
N ARG A 153 8.24 3.44 11.92
CA ARG A 153 9.03 4.21 10.95
C ARG A 153 8.27 5.39 10.34
N HIS A 154 6.94 5.38 10.41
CA HIS A 154 6.10 6.40 9.79
C HIS A 154 5.68 7.51 10.76
N ILE A 155 5.47 7.18 12.06
CA ILE A 155 5.01 8.14 13.06
C ILE A 155 5.93 8.16 14.28
N PRO A 156 5.88 9.20 15.12
CA PRO A 156 6.70 9.28 16.33
C PRO A 156 6.61 8.02 17.19
N LEU A 157 7.75 7.45 17.56
CA LEU A 157 7.86 6.14 18.22
C LEU A 157 6.97 6.01 19.46
N LYS A 158 6.84 7.05 20.30
CA LYS A 158 5.99 7.00 21.50
C LYS A 158 4.52 6.83 21.16
N ILE A 159 4.06 7.43 20.06
CA ILE A 159 2.68 7.29 19.58
C ILE A 159 2.48 5.89 19.00
N ALA A 160 3.41 5.43 18.16
CA ALA A 160 3.38 4.08 17.62
C ALA A 160 3.33 3.02 18.73
N MET A 161 4.17 3.14 19.78
CA MET A 161 4.16 2.25 20.94
C MET A 161 2.85 2.31 21.70
N GLY A 162 2.27 3.51 21.88
CA GLY A 162 0.94 3.66 22.47
C GLY A 162 -0.14 2.89 21.73
N MET A 163 -0.15 2.95 20.41
CA MET A 163 -1.09 2.20 19.56
C MET A 163 -0.82 0.68 19.65
N LEU A 164 0.43 0.26 19.44
CA LEU A 164 0.83 -1.14 19.36
C LEU A 164 0.64 -1.90 20.68
N LEU A 165 0.91 -1.26 21.83
CA LEU A 165 0.84 -1.91 23.14
C LEU A 165 -0.56 -1.94 23.76
N THR A 166 -1.44 -1.01 23.36
CA THR A 166 -2.78 -0.88 23.95
C THR A 166 -3.90 -1.30 23.01
N GLY A 167 -3.62 -1.42 21.71
CA GLY A 167 -4.63 -1.62 20.68
C GLY A 167 -5.56 -0.42 20.51
N ARG A 168 -5.15 0.80 20.94
CA ARG A 168 -5.94 2.02 20.68
C ARG A 168 -5.94 2.36 19.21
N ARG A 169 -7.02 3.02 18.79
CA ARG A 169 -7.16 3.56 17.43
C ARG A 169 -6.88 5.05 17.43
N ILE A 170 -6.52 5.55 16.28
CA ILE A 170 -6.46 6.99 15.97
C ILE A 170 -7.43 7.31 14.84
N SER A 171 -7.97 8.52 14.85
CA SER A 171 -8.86 9.02 13.79
C SER A 171 -8.06 9.46 12.55
N ALA A 172 -8.75 9.63 11.40
CA ALA A 172 -8.13 10.15 10.18
C ALA A 172 -7.49 11.53 10.37
N PRO A 173 -8.12 12.52 11.05
CA PRO A 173 -7.47 13.79 11.35
C PRO A 173 -6.23 13.65 12.24
N GLU A 174 -6.21 12.69 13.17
CA GLU A 174 -5.01 12.42 13.97
C GLU A 174 -3.91 11.77 13.11
N ALA A 175 -4.27 10.81 12.26
CA ALA A 175 -3.35 10.17 11.31
C ALA A 175 -2.69 11.20 10.38
N TYR A 176 -3.46 12.18 9.87
CA TYR A 176 -2.94 13.29 9.06
C TYR A 176 -1.94 14.15 9.84
N ARG A 177 -2.29 14.58 11.07
CA ARG A 177 -1.37 15.36 11.91
C ARG A 177 -0.07 14.65 12.25
N LEU A 178 -0.10 13.33 12.31
CA LEU A 178 1.08 12.49 12.56
C LEU A 178 1.91 12.18 11.31
N GLY A 179 1.44 12.58 10.13
CA GLY A 179 2.09 12.26 8.86
C GLY A 179 1.85 10.82 8.37
N LEU A 180 0.88 10.11 8.97
CA LEU A 180 0.51 8.76 8.53
C LEU A 180 -0.39 8.80 7.29
N ALA A 181 -1.34 9.74 7.23
CA ALA A 181 -2.17 9.99 6.07
C ALA A 181 -1.69 11.25 5.33
N ASN A 182 -1.70 11.21 4.01
CA ASN A 182 -1.30 12.32 3.15
C ASN A 182 -2.43 13.34 2.96
N GLU A 183 -3.68 12.87 2.99
CA GLU A 183 -4.86 13.71 2.80
C GLU A 183 -6.07 13.09 3.52
N VAL A 184 -6.94 13.96 4.04
CA VAL A 184 -8.22 13.55 4.67
C VAL A 184 -9.34 14.33 4.02
N VAL A 185 -10.36 13.62 3.54
CA VAL A 185 -11.47 14.18 2.76
C VAL A 185 -12.80 13.56 3.17
N ALA A 186 -13.92 14.17 2.81
CA ALA A 186 -15.23 13.55 2.92
C ALA A 186 -15.27 12.23 2.12
N LEU A 187 -16.05 11.25 2.57
CA LEU A 187 -16.10 9.93 1.93
C LEU A 187 -16.43 10.01 0.42
N ALA A 188 -17.33 10.91 0.03
CA ALA A 188 -17.69 11.10 -1.38
C ALA A 188 -16.50 11.57 -2.23
N GLU A 189 -15.53 12.26 -1.63
CA GLU A 189 -14.34 12.78 -2.28
C GLU A 189 -13.12 11.83 -2.20
N LEU A 190 -13.24 10.70 -1.52
CA LEU A 190 -12.12 9.80 -1.27
C LEU A 190 -11.50 9.27 -2.57
N LEU A 191 -12.31 8.67 -3.43
CA LEU A 191 -11.82 8.12 -4.69
C LEU A 191 -11.39 9.22 -5.68
N PRO A 192 -12.13 10.34 -5.82
CA PRO A 192 -11.63 11.53 -6.53
C PRO A 192 -10.26 12.02 -6.05
N ALA A 193 -10.04 12.12 -4.73
CA ALA A 193 -8.75 12.53 -4.17
C ALA A 193 -7.63 11.51 -4.49
N ALA A 194 -7.87 10.21 -4.31
CA ALA A 194 -6.90 9.19 -4.67
C ALA A 194 -6.56 9.22 -6.19
N ARG A 195 -7.55 9.47 -7.04
CA ARG A 195 -7.33 9.64 -8.49
C ARG A 195 -6.51 10.91 -8.82
N ARG A 196 -6.64 12.00 -8.07
CA ARG A 196 -5.78 13.20 -8.23
C ARG A 196 -4.32 12.85 -7.93
N TRP A 197 -4.05 12.17 -6.82
CA TRP A 197 -2.71 11.68 -6.47
C TRP A 197 -2.13 10.77 -7.57
N ALA A 198 -2.94 9.84 -8.08
CA ALA A 198 -2.54 8.98 -9.19
C ALA A 198 -2.23 9.78 -10.46
N ALA A 199 -3.06 10.77 -10.81
CA ALA A 199 -2.86 11.62 -11.97
C ALA A 199 -1.56 12.44 -11.89
N GLU A 200 -1.21 12.96 -10.71
CA GLU A 200 0.07 13.64 -10.47
C GLU A 200 1.26 12.71 -10.69
N MET A 201 1.18 11.46 -10.20
CA MET A 201 2.21 10.44 -10.44
C MET A 201 2.32 10.07 -11.92
N LEU A 202 1.19 9.99 -12.63
CA LEU A 202 1.14 9.65 -14.05
C LEU A 202 1.68 10.77 -14.96
N GLN A 203 1.74 12.02 -14.48
CA GLN A 203 2.42 13.12 -15.17
C GLN A 203 3.95 13.01 -15.13
N CYS A 204 4.49 12.15 -14.27
CA CYS A 204 5.93 11.94 -14.13
C CYS A 204 6.40 10.77 -14.99
N ALA A 205 7.69 10.79 -15.38
CA ALA A 205 8.31 9.68 -16.11
C ALA A 205 8.23 8.37 -15.31
N PRO A 206 7.60 7.31 -15.82
CA PRO A 206 7.28 6.12 -15.04
C PRO A 206 8.51 5.41 -14.47
N LEU A 207 9.61 5.34 -15.24
CA LEU A 207 10.86 4.73 -14.73
C LEU A 207 11.50 5.59 -13.64
N SER A 208 11.39 6.92 -13.70
CA SER A 208 11.90 7.81 -12.64
C SER A 208 11.12 7.65 -11.35
N VAL A 209 9.79 7.53 -11.43
CA VAL A 209 8.93 7.28 -10.26
C VAL A 209 9.27 5.93 -9.61
N GLN A 210 9.39 4.88 -10.42
CA GLN A 210 9.74 3.54 -9.95
C GLN A 210 11.14 3.50 -9.33
N ALA A 211 12.13 4.12 -9.98
CA ALA A 211 13.50 4.22 -9.49
C ALA A 211 13.57 4.97 -8.15
N THR A 212 12.83 6.07 -8.03
CA THR A 212 12.75 6.83 -6.79
C THR A 212 12.18 6.00 -5.65
N LYS A 213 11.06 5.31 -5.88
CA LYS A 213 10.46 4.42 -4.87
C LYS A 213 11.44 3.32 -4.45
N GLU A 214 12.06 2.63 -5.42
CA GLU A 214 13.02 1.55 -5.16
C GLU A 214 14.23 2.07 -4.36
N ALA A 215 14.81 3.20 -4.76
CA ALA A 215 15.94 3.80 -4.08
C ALA A 215 15.63 4.21 -2.64
N VAL A 216 14.48 4.86 -2.42
CA VAL A 216 14.04 5.28 -1.08
C VAL A 216 13.83 4.06 -0.20
N THR A 217 13.05 3.08 -0.66
CA THR A 217 12.73 1.89 0.15
C THR A 217 13.95 1.03 0.46
N ALA A 218 14.87 0.86 -0.48
CA ALA A 218 16.11 0.12 -0.27
C ALA A 218 17.11 0.89 0.61
N GLY A 219 17.07 2.22 0.60
CA GLY A 219 18.00 3.08 1.32
C GLY A 219 17.63 3.39 2.76
N LEU A 220 16.36 3.19 3.18
CA LEU A 220 15.87 3.64 4.49
C LEU A 220 16.62 3.08 5.70
N ASP A 221 17.12 1.86 5.61
CA ASP A 221 17.85 1.19 6.70
C ASP A 221 19.39 1.22 6.50
N LEU A 222 19.87 1.95 5.48
CA LEU A 222 21.29 2.08 5.17
C LEU A 222 21.87 3.42 5.69
N PRO A 223 23.17 3.46 6.07
CA PRO A 223 23.86 4.72 6.25
C PRO A 223 23.77 5.59 4.98
N LEU A 224 23.53 6.89 5.12
CA LEU A 224 23.31 7.80 3.99
C LEU A 224 24.38 7.70 2.87
N PRO A 225 25.68 7.62 3.15
CA PRO A 225 26.70 7.47 2.09
C PRO A 225 26.52 6.17 1.30
N THR A 226 26.12 5.08 1.97
CA THR A 226 25.86 3.79 1.33
C THR A 226 24.58 3.84 0.50
N ALA A 227 23.51 4.46 1.04
CA ALA A 227 22.24 4.63 0.32
C ALA A 227 22.41 5.46 -0.96
N VAL A 228 23.18 6.56 -0.90
CA VAL A 228 23.46 7.42 -2.06
C VAL A 228 24.30 6.71 -3.13
N ALA A 229 25.19 5.81 -2.72
CA ALA A 229 26.00 5.02 -3.66
C ALA A 229 25.25 3.83 -4.27
N LEU A 230 24.08 3.47 -3.72
CA LEU A 230 23.25 2.37 -4.23
C LEU A 230 22.57 2.78 -5.54
N ILE A 231 22.78 1.99 -6.60
CA ILE A 231 22.08 2.15 -7.88
C ILE A 231 21.21 0.92 -8.09
N PRO A 232 19.93 0.97 -7.68
CA PRO A 232 18.99 -0.11 -7.92
C PRO A 232 18.77 -0.38 -9.42
N PRO A 233 18.32 -1.59 -9.81
CA PRO A 233 18.15 -1.94 -11.23
C PRO A 233 17.20 -1.00 -11.98
N THR A 234 16.12 -0.53 -11.35
CA THR A 234 15.19 0.41 -12.00
C THR A 234 15.84 1.78 -12.19
N MET A 235 16.68 2.23 -11.26
CA MET A 235 17.44 3.47 -11.42
C MET A 235 18.42 3.37 -12.59
N ALA A 236 19.15 2.26 -12.71
CA ALA A 236 20.05 2.04 -13.84
C ALA A 236 19.31 2.11 -15.19
N ARG A 237 18.10 1.53 -15.26
CA ARG A 237 17.25 1.62 -16.44
C ARG A 237 16.75 3.04 -16.70
N ALA A 238 16.31 3.76 -15.67
CA ALA A 238 15.82 5.12 -15.79
C ALA A 238 16.90 6.08 -16.34
N LEU A 239 18.15 5.90 -15.92
CA LEU A 239 19.28 6.75 -16.34
C LEU A 239 19.62 6.65 -17.85
N VAL A 240 19.21 5.58 -18.52
CA VAL A 240 19.46 5.36 -19.96
C VAL A 240 18.17 5.32 -20.77
N SER A 241 17.04 5.72 -20.19
CA SER A 241 15.74 5.66 -20.83
C SER A 241 15.51 6.79 -21.83
N ASP A 242 14.66 6.55 -22.82
CA ASP A 242 14.18 7.58 -23.75
C ASP A 242 13.46 8.72 -23.01
N ASP A 243 12.80 8.41 -21.90
CA ASP A 243 12.07 9.38 -21.08
C ASP A 243 13.01 10.42 -20.44
N GLN A 244 14.28 10.08 -20.19
CA GLN A 244 15.25 11.06 -19.70
C GLN A 244 15.55 12.14 -20.74
N VAL A 245 15.64 11.77 -22.02
CA VAL A 245 15.86 12.71 -23.12
C VAL A 245 14.58 13.51 -23.36
N GLU A 246 13.43 12.83 -23.47
CA GLU A 246 12.11 13.44 -23.67
C GLU A 246 11.79 14.51 -22.61
N GLY A 247 12.07 14.22 -21.34
CA GLY A 247 11.81 15.17 -20.25
C GLY A 247 12.57 16.47 -20.39
N VAL A 248 13.84 16.41 -20.81
CA VAL A 248 14.69 17.59 -21.04
C VAL A 248 14.22 18.37 -22.29
N ASP A 249 13.90 17.67 -23.35
CA ASP A 249 13.47 18.29 -24.61
C ASP A 249 12.08 18.94 -24.46
N ALA A 250 11.11 18.25 -23.84
CA ALA A 250 9.80 18.81 -23.56
C ALA A 250 9.89 20.09 -22.70
N PHE A 251 10.80 20.09 -21.68
CA PHE A 251 11.02 21.28 -20.85
C PHE A 251 11.59 22.46 -21.67
N ARG A 252 12.58 22.22 -22.54
CA ARG A 252 13.17 23.24 -23.41
C ARG A 252 12.17 23.81 -24.41
N GLU A 253 11.33 22.94 -24.97
CA GLU A 253 10.30 23.27 -25.95
C GLU A 253 9.02 23.82 -25.31
N LYS A 254 8.92 23.85 -23.99
CA LYS A 254 7.74 24.30 -23.21
C LYS A 254 6.45 23.55 -23.59
N ARG A 255 6.55 22.26 -23.82
CA ARG A 255 5.43 21.36 -24.11
C ARG A 255 5.29 20.28 -23.03
N PRO A 256 4.11 19.67 -22.92
CA PRO A 256 3.96 18.46 -22.09
C PRO A 256 4.85 17.31 -22.59
N PRO A 257 5.49 16.55 -21.70
CA PRO A 257 6.26 15.38 -22.08
C PRO A 257 5.36 14.21 -22.50
N ARG A 258 5.94 13.31 -23.29
CA ARG A 258 5.27 12.09 -23.77
C ARG A 258 6.06 10.87 -23.30
N TRP A 259 5.70 10.38 -22.13
CA TRP A 259 6.42 9.29 -21.48
C TRP A 259 6.21 7.95 -22.16
N SER A 260 7.28 7.29 -22.55
CA SER A 260 7.29 5.97 -23.17
C SER A 260 7.43 4.82 -22.15
N GLY A 261 8.10 5.09 -21.01
CA GLY A 261 8.47 4.07 -20.04
C GLY A 261 9.61 3.15 -20.49
N ARG A 262 10.40 3.60 -21.45
CA ARG A 262 11.49 2.83 -22.07
C ARG A 262 12.81 3.54 -22.00
#